data_07be204375ef2457302e531e4953ddfc
#
_entry.id   07be204375ef2457302e531e4953ddfc
#
_cell.length_a   1.000
_cell.length_b   1.000
_cell.length_c   1.000
_cell.angle_alpha   90.00
_cell.angle_beta   90.00
_cell.angle_gamma   90.00
#
_symmetry.space_group_name_H-M   'P 1'
#
loop_
_entity.id
_entity.type
_entity.pdbx_description
1 polymer ?
#
loop_
_entity_poly.entity_id
_entity_poly.type
_entity_poly.pdbx_seq_one_letter_code
_entity_poly.pdbx_strand_id
1 'polypeptide(L)'
;MGILIRLREAAQDIFRKADMVLLALCLVSTAFGIVLIASATNYRGADFQTRRVQLQAIGTLLGLAAYFIFSNIDVEHFAEKWPLFLIFNLGFIALLLQFGIDDGTGNRAWLNFSWLPMSIQPAEVVKLSYTILLAKQIAWFRERRGMRGLGALVFPAGHAALMFLWIYVISHDAGSGLVYLVIYAAMALTAGLAWYWFAAGIGALALGIGGLALFDKLPTYWLNRILVVFDHGYDEAAAWQ
;
A
#
# COMPACT_ATOMS: atom_id res chain seq x y z
N MET A 1 -10.18 -44.03 -0.75
CA MET A 1 -8.87 -43.90 -0.03
C MET A 1 -7.90 -42.97 -0.76
N GLY A 2 -7.76 -42.98 -2.09
CA GLY A 2 -6.78 -42.16 -2.84
C GLY A 2 -7.04 -40.64 -2.81
N ILE A 3 -8.30 -40.18 -2.73
CA ILE A 3 -8.62 -38.74 -2.71
C ILE A 3 -8.20 -38.08 -1.39
N LEU A 4 -8.44 -38.75 -0.27
CA LEU A 4 -8.03 -38.25 1.07
C LEU A 4 -6.50 -38.15 1.22
N ILE A 5 -5.77 -39.10 0.64
CA ILE A 5 -4.30 -39.09 0.65
C ILE A 5 -3.80 -37.91 -0.18
N ARG A 6 -4.34 -37.68 -1.39
CA ARG A 6 -3.97 -36.55 -2.25
C ARG A 6 -4.30 -35.21 -1.62
N LEU A 7 -5.45 -35.09 -0.94
CA LEU A 7 -5.82 -33.86 -0.22
C LEU A 7 -4.89 -33.58 0.95
N ARG A 8 -4.47 -34.60 1.68
CA ARG A 8 -3.50 -34.48 2.77
C ARG A 8 -2.13 -34.09 2.27
N GLU A 9 -1.65 -34.68 1.20
CA GLU A 9 -0.36 -34.35 0.56
C GLU A 9 -0.38 -32.91 0.04
N ALA A 10 -1.43 -32.48 -0.66
CA ALA A 10 -1.59 -31.13 -1.13
C ALA A 10 -1.63 -30.11 0.03
N ALA A 11 -2.36 -30.43 1.12
CA ALA A 11 -2.37 -29.59 2.30
C ALA A 11 -0.99 -29.47 2.95
N GLN A 12 -0.26 -30.59 3.06
CA GLN A 12 1.10 -30.58 3.61
C GLN A 12 2.07 -29.74 2.77
N ASP A 13 1.96 -29.80 1.45
CA ASP A 13 2.79 -29.00 0.54
C ASP A 13 2.48 -27.50 0.66
N ILE A 14 1.21 -27.14 0.81
CA ILE A 14 0.78 -25.76 1.03
C ILE A 14 1.40 -25.21 2.32
N PHE A 15 1.31 -25.97 3.42
CA PHE A 15 1.87 -25.54 4.71
C PHE A 15 3.40 -25.50 4.71
N ARG A 16 4.06 -26.37 3.93
CA ARG A 16 5.51 -26.44 3.86
C ARG A 16 6.14 -25.24 3.13
N LYS A 17 5.41 -24.64 2.19
CA LYS A 17 5.86 -23.45 1.44
C LYS A 17 5.58 -22.14 2.18
N ALA A 18 4.71 -22.16 3.17
CA ALA A 18 4.32 -21.01 3.93
C ALA A 18 5.33 -20.69 5.06
N ASP A 19 5.67 -19.42 5.25
CA ASP A 19 6.46 -18.95 6.39
C ASP A 19 5.57 -18.89 7.64
N MET A 20 5.65 -19.94 8.46
CA MET A 20 4.82 -20.06 9.66
C MET A 20 5.14 -19.03 10.74
N VAL A 21 6.39 -18.49 10.77
CA VAL A 21 6.79 -17.45 11.71
C VAL A 21 6.11 -16.13 11.32
N LEU A 22 6.18 -15.77 10.04
CA LEU A 22 5.50 -14.59 9.50
C LEU A 22 3.99 -14.69 9.73
N LEU A 23 3.39 -15.85 9.45
CA LEU A 23 1.96 -16.09 9.68
C LEU A 23 1.57 -15.89 11.16
N ALA A 24 2.35 -16.46 12.09
CA ALA A 24 2.11 -16.30 13.51
C ALA A 24 2.18 -14.83 13.96
N LEU A 25 3.19 -14.09 13.48
CA LEU A 25 3.32 -12.65 13.77
C LEU A 25 2.13 -11.85 13.22
N CYS A 26 1.67 -12.15 12.00
CA CYS A 26 0.49 -11.52 11.43
C CYS A 26 -0.77 -11.81 12.24
N LEU A 27 -0.97 -13.06 12.68
CA LEU A 27 -2.14 -13.44 13.48
C LEU A 27 -2.14 -12.79 14.85
N VAL A 28 -0.99 -12.73 15.53
CA VAL A 28 -0.84 -12.05 16.83
C VAL A 28 -1.14 -10.56 16.68
N SER A 29 -0.56 -9.91 15.65
CA SER A 29 -0.82 -8.48 15.37
C SER A 29 -2.28 -8.22 15.04
N THR A 30 -2.93 -9.11 14.30
CA THR A 30 -4.36 -9.00 13.96
C THR A 30 -5.24 -9.20 15.20
N ALA A 31 -4.92 -10.18 16.05
CA ALA A 31 -5.65 -10.39 17.31
C ALA A 31 -5.56 -9.17 18.21
N PHE A 32 -4.37 -8.57 18.33
CA PHE A 32 -4.18 -7.32 19.05
C PHE A 32 -4.99 -6.17 18.44
N GLY A 33 -5.00 -6.05 17.10
CA GLY A 33 -5.81 -5.08 16.38
C GLY A 33 -7.31 -5.23 16.64
N ILE A 34 -7.83 -6.46 16.72
CA ILE A 34 -9.23 -6.74 17.06
C ILE A 34 -9.57 -6.24 18.47
N VAL A 35 -8.68 -6.49 19.44
CA VAL A 35 -8.86 -6.00 20.81
C VAL A 35 -8.88 -4.48 20.86
N LEU A 36 -7.97 -3.81 20.15
CA LEU A 36 -7.94 -2.36 20.05
C LEU A 36 -9.20 -1.78 19.41
N ILE A 37 -9.68 -2.37 18.33
CA ILE A 37 -10.92 -1.96 17.65
C ILE A 37 -12.11 -2.13 18.59
N ALA A 38 -12.20 -3.27 19.28
CA ALA A 38 -13.27 -3.53 20.25
C ALA A 38 -13.26 -2.49 21.39
N SER A 39 -12.09 -2.16 21.93
CA SER A 39 -11.94 -1.14 22.96
C SER A 39 -12.29 0.25 22.45
N ALA A 40 -11.73 0.65 21.31
CA ALA A 40 -11.92 1.98 20.74
C ALA A 40 -13.36 2.25 20.27
N THR A 41 -14.15 1.22 19.93
CA THR A 41 -15.52 1.38 19.44
C THR A 41 -16.59 1.17 20.50
N ASN A 42 -16.20 0.82 21.73
CA ASN A 42 -17.12 0.54 22.83
C ASN A 42 -18.06 1.71 23.15
N TYR A 43 -17.58 2.95 23.04
CA TYR A 43 -18.37 4.16 23.33
C TYR A 43 -19.47 4.44 22.30
N ARG A 44 -19.42 3.82 21.12
CA ARG A 44 -20.41 4.01 20.02
C ARG A 44 -21.59 3.07 20.09
N GLY A 45 -21.65 2.18 21.09
CA GLY A 45 -22.68 1.20 21.28
C GLY A 45 -22.33 -0.20 20.76
N ALA A 46 -23.01 -1.21 21.33
CA ALA A 46 -22.69 -2.61 21.13
C ALA A 46 -22.84 -3.06 19.65
N ASP A 47 -23.85 -2.56 18.94
CA ASP A 47 -24.09 -2.93 17.54
C ASP A 47 -22.98 -2.45 16.62
N PHE A 48 -22.52 -1.21 16.81
CA PHE A 48 -21.42 -0.65 16.03
C PHE A 48 -20.11 -1.39 16.29
N GLN A 49 -19.81 -1.67 17.57
CA GLN A 49 -18.64 -2.44 17.98
C GLN A 49 -18.64 -3.83 17.36
N THR A 50 -19.76 -4.56 17.51
CA THR A 50 -19.92 -5.92 16.96
C THR A 50 -19.69 -5.96 15.46
N ARG A 51 -20.29 -5.03 14.73
CA ARG A 51 -20.12 -4.94 13.27
C ARG A 51 -18.64 -4.72 12.88
N ARG A 52 -17.92 -3.84 13.58
CA ARG A 52 -16.50 -3.56 13.29
C ARG A 52 -15.63 -4.77 13.57
N VAL A 53 -15.85 -5.46 14.69
CA VAL A 53 -15.14 -6.69 15.04
C VAL A 53 -15.42 -7.80 14.01
N GLN A 54 -16.67 -7.97 13.59
CA GLN A 54 -17.03 -8.95 12.56
C GLN A 54 -16.34 -8.67 11.23
N LEU A 55 -16.31 -7.41 10.78
CA LEU A 55 -15.59 -7.03 9.55
C LEU A 55 -14.09 -7.34 9.64
N GLN A 56 -13.48 -7.09 10.80
CA GLN A 56 -12.07 -7.42 11.02
C GLN A 56 -11.84 -8.94 11.01
N ALA A 57 -12.73 -9.72 11.60
CA ALA A 57 -12.65 -11.18 11.56
C ALA A 57 -12.78 -11.73 10.13
N ILE A 58 -13.73 -11.21 9.35
CA ILE A 58 -13.88 -11.57 7.92
C ILE A 58 -12.61 -11.19 7.15
N GLY A 59 -12.07 -9.99 7.35
CA GLY A 59 -10.83 -9.56 6.74
C GLY A 59 -9.65 -10.47 7.09
N THR A 60 -9.58 -10.93 8.34
CA THR A 60 -8.56 -11.88 8.81
C THR A 60 -8.65 -13.21 8.09
N LEU A 61 -9.86 -13.75 7.94
CA LEU A 61 -10.09 -15.02 7.21
C LEU A 61 -9.72 -14.89 5.73
N LEU A 62 -10.11 -13.78 5.10
CA LEU A 62 -9.73 -13.49 3.70
C LEU A 62 -8.21 -13.32 3.56
N GLY A 63 -7.57 -12.62 4.50
CA GLY A 63 -6.12 -12.45 4.55
C GLY A 63 -5.39 -13.79 4.72
N LEU A 64 -5.91 -14.67 5.56
CA LEU A 64 -5.37 -16.01 5.77
C LEU A 64 -5.48 -16.87 4.48
N ALA A 65 -6.63 -16.84 3.82
CA ALA A 65 -6.82 -17.51 2.54
C ALA A 65 -5.86 -16.97 1.47
N ALA A 66 -5.74 -15.64 1.36
CA ALA A 66 -4.81 -14.99 0.45
C ALA A 66 -3.36 -15.36 0.76
N TYR A 67 -2.96 -15.41 2.04
CA TYR A 67 -1.63 -15.81 2.46
C TYR A 67 -1.23 -17.19 1.90
N PHE A 68 -2.09 -18.18 2.08
CA PHE A 68 -1.82 -19.53 1.55
C PHE A 68 -1.84 -19.58 0.03
N ILE A 69 -2.72 -18.84 -0.64
CA ILE A 69 -2.75 -18.77 -2.10
C ILE A 69 -1.44 -18.18 -2.60
N PHE A 70 -1.04 -17.01 -2.11
CA PHE A 70 0.16 -16.30 -2.58
C PHE A 70 1.47 -17.01 -2.19
N SER A 71 1.51 -17.73 -1.06
CA SER A 71 2.68 -18.54 -0.69
C SER A 71 2.98 -19.68 -1.68
N ASN A 72 2.00 -20.07 -2.50
CA ASN A 72 2.14 -21.14 -3.49
C ASN A 72 2.30 -20.64 -4.93
N ILE A 73 2.24 -19.31 -5.14
CA ILE A 73 2.37 -18.72 -6.46
C ILE A 73 3.84 -18.48 -6.79
N ASP A 74 4.24 -18.84 -7.99
CA ASP A 74 5.54 -18.47 -8.54
C ASP A 74 5.50 -17.00 -9.00
N VAL A 75 6.14 -16.15 -8.20
CA VAL A 75 6.18 -14.70 -8.44
C VAL A 75 6.96 -14.36 -9.71
N GLU A 76 7.98 -15.15 -10.09
CA GLU A 76 8.76 -14.90 -11.30
C GLU A 76 7.90 -15.08 -12.55
N HIS A 77 7.11 -16.15 -12.61
CA HIS A 77 6.18 -16.37 -13.70
C HIS A 77 5.11 -15.27 -13.81
N PHE A 78 4.62 -14.78 -12.66
CA PHE A 78 3.72 -13.62 -12.65
C PHE A 78 4.39 -12.35 -13.19
N ALA A 79 5.64 -12.11 -12.80
CA ALA A 79 6.39 -10.95 -13.23
C ALA A 79 6.64 -10.92 -14.76
N GLU A 80 6.63 -12.07 -15.45
CA GLU A 80 6.72 -12.11 -16.92
C GLU A 80 5.55 -11.43 -17.62
N LYS A 81 4.37 -11.45 -17.00
CA LYS A 81 3.15 -10.82 -17.53
C LYS A 81 3.03 -9.34 -17.12
N TRP A 82 4.15 -8.66 -16.97
CA TRP A 82 4.23 -7.28 -16.48
C TRP A 82 3.30 -6.27 -17.19
N PRO A 83 3.04 -6.34 -18.53
CA PRO A 83 2.15 -5.38 -19.14
C PRO A 83 0.71 -5.48 -18.65
N LEU A 84 0.25 -6.71 -18.36
CA LEU A 84 -1.09 -6.94 -17.80
C LEU A 84 -1.21 -6.34 -16.40
N PHE A 85 -0.17 -6.48 -15.56
CA PHE A 85 -0.16 -5.87 -14.23
C PHE A 85 -0.12 -4.36 -14.27
N LEU A 86 0.63 -3.77 -15.22
CA LEU A 86 0.63 -2.32 -15.38
C LEU A 86 -0.75 -1.79 -15.80
N ILE A 87 -1.39 -2.45 -16.77
CA ILE A 87 -2.76 -2.11 -17.21
C ILE A 87 -3.73 -2.28 -16.05
N PHE A 88 -3.62 -3.38 -15.29
CA PHE A 88 -4.44 -3.62 -14.11
C PHE A 88 -4.24 -2.51 -13.07
N ASN A 89 -3.00 -2.13 -12.75
CA ASN A 89 -2.70 -1.10 -11.77
C ASN A 89 -3.34 0.25 -12.14
N LEU A 90 -3.16 0.67 -13.38
CA LEU A 90 -3.72 1.94 -13.84
C LEU A 90 -5.25 1.87 -13.97
N GLY A 91 -5.78 0.78 -14.52
CA GLY A 91 -7.20 0.59 -14.74
C GLY A 91 -7.99 0.44 -13.43
N PHE A 92 -7.44 -0.32 -12.46
CA PHE A 92 -8.13 -0.54 -11.19
C PHE A 92 -8.23 0.73 -10.35
N ILE A 93 -7.19 1.59 -10.37
CA ILE A 93 -7.25 2.92 -9.74
C ILE A 93 -8.21 3.83 -10.52
N ALA A 94 -8.22 3.76 -11.85
CA ALA A 94 -9.12 4.57 -12.69
C ALA A 94 -10.61 4.30 -12.43
N LEU A 95 -10.99 3.12 -11.89
CA LEU A 95 -12.37 2.84 -11.47
C LEU A 95 -12.88 3.84 -10.42
N LEU A 96 -11.99 4.45 -9.64
CA LEU A 96 -12.36 5.49 -8.68
C LEU A 96 -12.96 6.74 -9.34
N LEU A 97 -12.65 7.02 -10.60
CA LEU A 97 -13.25 8.16 -11.32
C LEU A 97 -14.77 8.02 -11.43
N GLN A 98 -15.28 6.81 -11.61
CA GLN A 98 -16.70 6.54 -11.79
C GLN A 98 -17.38 6.01 -10.53
N PHE A 99 -16.70 5.15 -9.77
CA PHE A 99 -17.28 4.42 -8.64
C PHE A 99 -16.70 4.84 -7.28
N GLY A 100 -15.77 5.79 -7.26
CA GLY A 100 -15.15 6.26 -6.03
C GLY A 100 -16.12 7.02 -5.15
N ILE A 101 -16.16 6.67 -3.87
CA ILE A 101 -16.92 7.36 -2.85
C ILE A 101 -16.00 8.19 -1.98
N ASP A 102 -16.50 9.37 -1.57
CA ASP A 102 -15.88 10.22 -0.55
C ASP A 102 -16.36 9.75 0.83
N ASP A 103 -15.44 9.51 1.73
CA ASP A 103 -15.72 9.15 3.12
C ASP A 103 -15.90 10.36 4.05
N GLY A 104 -16.02 11.56 3.46
CA GLY A 104 -16.15 12.82 4.19
C GLY A 104 -14.81 13.54 4.45
N THR A 105 -13.70 13.00 3.95
CA THR A 105 -12.38 13.62 4.05
C THR A 105 -11.97 14.40 2.78
N GLY A 106 -12.83 14.44 1.77
CA GLY A 106 -12.54 14.98 0.44
C GLY A 106 -11.76 14.01 -0.47
N ASN A 107 -11.42 12.83 0.04
CA ASN A 107 -10.69 11.80 -0.72
C ASN A 107 -11.67 10.77 -1.31
N ARG A 108 -11.62 10.58 -2.62
CA ARG A 108 -12.43 9.57 -3.32
C ARG A 108 -11.65 8.26 -3.49
N ALA A 109 -11.17 7.69 -2.37
CA ALA A 109 -10.21 6.61 -2.37
C ALA A 109 -10.83 5.19 -2.27
N TRP A 110 -12.14 5.10 -2.03
CA TRP A 110 -12.82 3.85 -1.72
C TRP A 110 -13.84 3.46 -2.77
N LEU A 111 -13.84 2.17 -3.15
CA LEU A 111 -14.90 1.53 -3.94
C LEU A 111 -15.87 0.85 -2.97
N ASN A 112 -17.16 1.18 -3.09
CA ASN A 112 -18.21 0.53 -2.32
C ASN A 112 -19.18 -0.18 -3.27
N PHE A 113 -19.28 -1.48 -3.11
CA PHE A 113 -20.22 -2.29 -3.86
C PHE A 113 -21.33 -2.80 -2.92
N SER A 114 -22.58 -2.66 -3.30
CA SER A 114 -23.74 -3.04 -2.47
C SER A 114 -23.78 -4.52 -2.06
N TRP A 115 -23.09 -5.38 -2.80
CA TRP A 115 -22.97 -6.82 -2.53
C TRP A 115 -21.77 -7.18 -1.63
N LEU A 116 -20.85 -6.25 -1.39
CA LEU A 116 -19.71 -6.44 -0.50
C LEU A 116 -19.96 -5.82 0.88
N PRO A 117 -19.67 -6.54 1.96
CA PRO A 117 -19.83 -6.00 3.32
C PRO A 117 -18.80 -4.94 3.70
N MET A 118 -17.79 -4.74 2.86
CA MET A 118 -16.67 -3.81 3.08
C MET A 118 -16.34 -3.00 1.83
N SER A 119 -15.80 -1.80 2.02
CA SER A 119 -15.25 -0.99 0.93
C SER A 119 -13.83 -1.45 0.59
N ILE A 120 -13.46 -1.36 -0.68
CA ILE A 120 -12.11 -1.71 -1.17
C ILE A 120 -11.39 -0.43 -1.56
N GLN A 121 -10.15 -0.28 -1.09
CA GLN A 121 -9.26 0.78 -1.54
C GLN A 121 -8.36 0.23 -2.66
N PRO A 122 -8.53 0.67 -3.93
CA PRO A 122 -7.75 0.15 -5.05
C PRO A 122 -6.23 0.32 -4.86
N ALA A 123 -5.79 1.41 -4.26
CA ALA A 123 -4.37 1.63 -3.97
C ALA A 123 -3.76 0.53 -3.08
N GLU A 124 -4.51 -0.06 -2.15
CA GLU A 124 -4.02 -1.16 -1.32
C GLU A 124 -3.84 -2.46 -2.12
N VAL A 125 -4.79 -2.78 -3.00
CA VAL A 125 -4.73 -3.97 -3.86
C VAL A 125 -3.60 -3.86 -4.88
N VAL A 126 -3.52 -2.72 -5.56
CA VAL A 126 -2.52 -2.44 -6.60
C VAL A 126 -1.09 -2.42 -6.05
N LYS A 127 -0.91 -2.11 -4.79
CA LYS A 127 0.39 -2.10 -4.11
C LYS A 127 1.15 -3.42 -4.25
N LEU A 128 0.44 -4.55 -4.22
CA LEU A 128 1.04 -5.88 -4.38
C LEU A 128 1.62 -6.07 -5.78
N SER A 129 0.82 -5.81 -6.82
CA SER A 129 1.27 -5.94 -8.21
C SER A 129 2.33 -4.90 -8.57
N TYR A 130 2.22 -3.68 -8.04
CA TYR A 130 3.26 -2.65 -8.17
C TYR A 130 4.60 -3.12 -7.61
N THR A 131 4.61 -3.71 -6.42
CA THR A 131 5.84 -4.23 -5.78
C THR A 131 6.51 -5.30 -6.64
N ILE A 132 5.73 -6.22 -7.23
CA ILE A 132 6.24 -7.25 -8.15
C ILE A 132 6.85 -6.62 -9.41
N LEU A 133 6.16 -5.65 -10.02
CA LEU A 133 6.67 -4.94 -11.20
C LEU A 133 7.97 -4.19 -10.90
N LEU A 134 8.01 -3.51 -9.76
CA LEU A 134 9.17 -2.75 -9.32
C LEU A 134 10.36 -3.68 -9.05
N ALA A 135 10.12 -4.83 -8.41
CA ALA A 135 11.14 -5.84 -8.18
C ALA A 135 11.76 -6.33 -9.51
N LYS A 136 10.92 -6.62 -10.50
CA LYS A 136 11.37 -7.00 -11.85
C LYS A 136 12.22 -5.92 -12.51
N GLN A 137 11.79 -4.65 -12.45
CA GLN A 137 12.55 -3.54 -13.01
C GLN A 137 13.92 -3.40 -12.34
N ILE A 138 13.96 -3.45 -11.02
CA ILE A 138 15.19 -3.34 -10.25
C ILE A 138 16.13 -4.53 -10.53
N ALA A 139 15.60 -5.76 -10.55
CA ALA A 139 16.38 -6.96 -10.87
C ALA A 139 16.99 -6.87 -12.27
N TRP A 140 16.23 -6.42 -13.28
CA TRP A 140 16.72 -6.23 -14.64
C TRP A 140 17.92 -5.25 -14.71
N PHE A 141 17.85 -4.12 -13.98
CA PHE A 141 18.98 -3.17 -13.92
C PHE A 141 20.18 -3.76 -13.19
N ARG A 142 19.94 -4.44 -12.07
CA ARG A 142 20.99 -5.07 -11.28
C ARG A 142 21.80 -6.09 -12.08
N GLU A 143 21.12 -6.91 -12.88
CA GLU A 143 21.75 -7.96 -13.67
C GLU A 143 22.47 -7.43 -14.92
N ARG A 144 21.89 -6.43 -15.59
CA ARG A 144 22.37 -6.03 -16.92
C ARG A 144 23.22 -4.77 -16.98
N ARG A 145 22.96 -3.80 -16.09
CA ARG A 145 23.56 -2.46 -16.14
C ARG A 145 24.19 -2.00 -14.82
N GLY A 146 23.94 -2.71 -13.74
CA GLY A 146 24.33 -2.32 -12.38
C GLY A 146 23.47 -1.20 -11.82
N MET A 147 23.51 -1.06 -10.49
CA MET A 147 22.63 -0.14 -9.74
C MET A 147 23.21 1.28 -9.57
N ARG A 148 24.39 1.58 -10.16
CA ARG A 148 25.02 2.90 -10.04
C ARG A 148 24.64 3.89 -11.15
N GLY A 149 24.06 3.40 -12.25
CA GLY A 149 23.74 4.22 -13.41
C GLY A 149 22.43 5.00 -13.23
N LEU A 150 22.33 6.15 -13.91
CA LEU A 150 21.10 6.98 -13.94
C LEU A 150 19.85 6.20 -14.37
N GLY A 151 19.99 5.22 -15.26
CA GLY A 151 18.86 4.40 -15.70
C GLY A 151 18.24 3.58 -14.56
N ALA A 152 19.08 3.03 -13.66
CA ALA A 152 18.61 2.28 -12.50
C ALA A 152 17.87 3.16 -11.47
N LEU A 153 18.16 4.47 -11.44
CA LEU A 153 17.41 5.45 -10.66
C LEU A 153 16.13 5.85 -11.38
N VAL A 154 16.24 6.36 -12.61
CA VAL A 154 15.17 7.11 -13.29
C VAL A 154 13.98 6.22 -13.66
N PHE A 155 14.20 4.99 -14.17
CA PHE A 155 13.09 4.15 -14.62
C PHE A 155 12.21 3.64 -13.47
N PRO A 156 12.76 3.04 -12.40
CA PRO A 156 11.94 2.63 -11.25
C PRO A 156 11.36 3.82 -10.48
N ALA A 157 12.11 4.94 -10.35
CA ALA A 157 11.61 6.18 -9.75
C ALA A 157 10.47 6.78 -10.57
N GLY A 158 10.60 6.78 -11.90
CA GLY A 158 9.54 7.25 -12.81
C GLY A 158 8.27 6.43 -12.69
N HIS A 159 8.38 5.09 -12.55
CA HIS A 159 7.24 4.23 -12.28
C HIS A 159 6.59 4.56 -10.91
N ALA A 160 7.39 4.74 -9.86
CA ALA A 160 6.89 5.12 -8.54
C ALA A 160 6.21 6.50 -8.56
N ALA A 161 6.81 7.48 -9.25
CA ALA A 161 6.24 8.81 -9.42
C ALA A 161 4.94 8.79 -10.25
N LEU A 162 4.88 7.97 -11.30
CA LEU A 162 3.66 7.76 -12.09
C LEU A 162 2.53 7.23 -11.20
N MET A 163 2.80 6.21 -10.39
CA MET A 163 1.80 5.63 -9.49
C MET A 163 1.35 6.62 -8.42
N PHE A 164 2.30 7.35 -7.83
CA PHE A 164 1.99 8.43 -6.88
C PHE A 164 1.05 9.48 -7.50
N LEU A 165 1.43 10.01 -8.67
CA LEU A 165 0.64 11.04 -9.36
C LEU A 165 -0.73 10.51 -9.79
N TRP A 166 -0.79 9.27 -10.28
CA TRP A 166 -2.03 8.63 -10.71
C TRP A 166 -3.02 8.48 -9.56
N ILE A 167 -2.55 8.00 -8.40
CA ILE A 167 -3.35 7.92 -7.18
C ILE A 167 -3.79 9.31 -6.74
N TYR A 168 -2.84 10.26 -6.65
CA TYR A 168 -3.12 11.61 -6.18
C TYR A 168 -4.15 12.35 -7.04
N VAL A 169 -4.00 12.29 -8.36
CA VAL A 169 -4.91 12.99 -9.29
C VAL A 169 -6.31 12.39 -9.28
N ILE A 170 -6.43 11.06 -9.14
CA ILE A 170 -7.73 10.37 -9.22
C ILE A 170 -8.45 10.37 -7.87
N SER A 171 -7.75 10.05 -6.79
CA SER A 171 -8.36 9.86 -5.46
C SER A 171 -8.16 11.03 -4.50
N HIS A 172 -7.31 11.99 -4.82
CA HIS A 172 -6.84 13.07 -3.94
C HIS A 172 -6.17 12.58 -2.65
N ASP A 173 -5.74 11.30 -2.63
CA ASP A 173 -5.09 10.65 -1.49
C ASP A 173 -3.56 10.65 -1.67
N ALA A 174 -2.93 11.74 -1.22
CA ALA A 174 -1.48 11.87 -1.23
C ALA A 174 -0.80 10.85 -0.27
N GLY A 175 -1.49 10.49 0.81
CA GLY A 175 -0.96 9.55 1.81
C GLY A 175 -0.73 8.17 1.21
N SER A 176 -1.75 7.60 0.57
CA SER A 176 -1.64 6.32 -0.13
C SER A 176 -0.60 6.38 -1.26
N GLY A 177 -0.54 7.49 -2.00
CA GLY A 177 0.46 7.68 -3.04
C GLY A 177 1.90 7.68 -2.52
N LEU A 178 2.17 8.36 -1.39
CA LEU A 178 3.50 8.41 -0.76
C LEU A 178 4.04 7.03 -0.41
N VAL A 179 3.18 6.07 -0.05
CA VAL A 179 3.59 4.71 0.26
C VAL A 179 4.31 4.06 -0.93
N TYR A 180 3.91 4.35 -2.16
CA TYR A 180 4.56 3.84 -3.37
C TYR A 180 5.99 4.36 -3.53
N LEU A 181 6.23 5.63 -3.19
CA LEU A 181 7.57 6.22 -3.18
C LEU A 181 8.45 5.60 -2.08
N VAL A 182 7.87 5.32 -0.90
CA VAL A 182 8.58 4.66 0.20
C VAL A 182 8.94 3.21 -0.17
N ILE A 183 8.03 2.46 -0.80
CA ILE A 183 8.31 1.11 -1.30
C ILE A 183 9.47 1.15 -2.30
N TYR A 184 9.43 2.08 -3.27
CA TYR A 184 10.53 2.28 -4.21
C TYR A 184 11.85 2.55 -3.49
N ALA A 185 11.87 3.50 -2.56
CA ALA A 185 13.07 3.87 -1.82
C ALA A 185 13.66 2.67 -1.07
N ALA A 186 12.84 1.93 -0.33
CA ALA A 186 13.28 0.76 0.41
C ALA A 186 13.84 -0.33 -0.50
N MET A 187 13.15 -0.65 -1.60
CA MET A 187 13.59 -1.67 -2.55
C MET A 187 14.85 -1.27 -3.31
N ALA A 188 14.96 -0.01 -3.72
CA ALA A 188 16.12 0.49 -4.42
C ALA A 188 17.38 0.55 -3.53
N LEU A 189 17.21 0.92 -2.24
CA LEU A 189 18.29 0.88 -1.25
C LEU A 189 18.80 -0.55 -1.03
N THR A 190 17.89 -1.51 -0.79
CA THR A 190 18.25 -2.91 -0.58
C THR A 190 18.87 -3.56 -1.82
N ALA A 191 18.51 -3.10 -3.01
CA ALA A 191 19.10 -3.53 -4.27
C ALA A 191 20.50 -2.96 -4.53
N GLY A 192 20.96 -2.00 -3.72
CA GLY A 192 22.29 -1.40 -3.81
C GLY A 192 22.34 -0.12 -4.65
N LEU A 193 21.21 0.58 -4.82
CA LEU A 193 21.23 1.93 -5.39
C LEU A 193 22.04 2.84 -4.45
N ALA A 194 22.91 3.65 -5.03
CA ALA A 194 23.82 4.48 -4.24
C ALA A 194 23.05 5.52 -3.40
N TRP A 195 23.37 5.59 -2.12
CA TRP A 195 22.69 6.43 -1.13
C TRP A 195 22.67 7.92 -1.47
N TYR A 196 23.67 8.42 -2.21
CA TYR A 196 23.72 9.83 -2.62
C TYR A 196 22.54 10.24 -3.53
N TRP A 197 21.94 9.30 -4.24
CA TRP A 197 20.73 9.57 -5.03
C TRP A 197 19.53 9.87 -4.14
N PHE A 198 19.43 9.21 -3.00
CA PHE A 198 18.39 9.50 -2.01
C PHE A 198 18.63 10.84 -1.34
N ALA A 199 19.89 11.13 -0.98
CA ALA A 199 20.28 12.43 -0.44
C ALA A 199 19.95 13.56 -1.44
N ALA A 200 20.24 13.36 -2.73
CA ALA A 200 19.89 14.31 -3.79
C ALA A 200 18.37 14.47 -3.94
N GLY A 201 17.60 13.37 -3.88
CA GLY A 201 16.14 13.39 -3.93
C GLY A 201 15.53 14.14 -2.76
N ILE A 202 15.97 13.85 -1.53
CA ILE A 202 15.54 14.55 -0.31
C ILE A 202 15.92 16.03 -0.39
N GLY A 203 17.12 16.34 -0.84
CA GLY A 203 17.58 17.72 -1.02
C GLY A 203 16.73 18.49 -2.04
N ALA A 204 16.42 17.87 -3.18
CA ALA A 204 15.54 18.47 -4.19
C ALA A 204 14.12 18.71 -3.66
N LEU A 205 13.58 17.77 -2.86
CA LEU A 205 12.28 17.89 -2.22
C LEU A 205 12.27 19.02 -1.18
N ALA A 206 13.30 19.10 -0.35
CA ALA A 206 13.46 20.18 0.64
C ALA A 206 13.57 21.55 -0.04
N LEU A 207 14.35 21.66 -1.13
CA LEU A 207 14.45 22.90 -1.91
C LEU A 207 13.11 23.27 -2.58
N GLY A 208 12.37 22.27 -3.10
CA GLY A 208 11.05 22.48 -3.67
C GLY A 208 10.04 23.00 -2.65
N ILE A 209 9.96 22.36 -1.49
CA ILE A 209 9.08 22.78 -0.38
C ILE A 209 9.51 24.14 0.15
N GLY A 210 10.82 24.35 0.37
CA GLY A 210 11.35 25.62 0.82
C GLY A 210 11.08 26.76 -0.18
N GLY A 211 11.20 26.48 -1.48
CA GLY A 211 10.84 27.44 -2.53
C GLY A 211 9.35 27.80 -2.50
N LEU A 212 8.47 26.80 -2.38
CA LEU A 212 7.01 27.04 -2.27
C LEU A 212 6.68 27.84 -1.01
N ALA A 213 7.38 27.59 0.10
CA ALA A 213 7.22 28.34 1.35
C ALA A 213 7.63 29.81 1.20
N LEU A 214 8.76 30.07 0.53
CA LEU A 214 9.26 31.44 0.30
C LEU A 214 8.31 32.27 -0.57
N PHE A 215 7.52 31.64 -1.43
CA PHE A 215 6.56 32.31 -2.31
C PHE A 215 5.11 32.27 -1.79
N ASP A 216 4.88 31.88 -0.52
CA ASP A 216 3.56 31.71 0.10
C ASP A 216 2.60 30.81 -0.71
N LYS A 217 3.15 29.83 -1.43
CA LYS A 217 2.40 28.89 -2.26
C LYS A 217 2.25 27.50 -1.62
N LEU A 218 2.64 27.33 -0.36
CA LEU A 218 2.39 26.11 0.38
C LEU A 218 0.89 26.02 0.72
N PRO A 219 0.21 24.93 0.34
CA PRO A 219 -1.15 24.71 0.77
C PRO A 219 -1.24 24.68 2.30
N THR A 220 -2.09 25.48 2.91
CA THR A 220 -2.32 25.53 4.36
C THR A 220 -2.62 24.15 4.97
N TYR A 221 -3.31 23.32 4.22
CA TYR A 221 -3.58 21.92 4.57
C TYR A 221 -2.32 21.09 4.90
N TRP A 222 -1.21 21.27 4.16
CA TRP A 222 0.05 20.55 4.44
C TRP A 222 0.73 21.07 5.70
N LEU A 223 0.71 22.38 5.90
CA LEU A 223 1.25 23.01 7.10
C LEU A 223 0.46 22.58 8.34
N ASN A 224 -0.87 22.58 8.26
CA ASN A 224 -1.72 22.16 9.37
C ASN A 224 -1.48 20.73 9.80
N ARG A 225 -1.32 19.79 8.86
CA ARG A 225 -1.00 18.39 9.19
C ARG A 225 0.35 18.20 9.86
N ILE A 226 1.34 19.01 9.51
CA ILE A 226 2.64 18.97 10.16
C ILE A 226 2.53 19.60 11.56
N LEU A 227 1.85 20.74 11.69
CA LEU A 227 1.70 21.44 12.97
C LEU A 227 0.97 20.59 14.01
N VAL A 228 -0.09 19.88 13.64
CA VAL A 228 -0.82 18.96 14.56
C VAL A 228 0.10 17.92 15.19
N VAL A 229 1.11 17.45 14.48
CA VAL A 229 2.06 16.44 15.01
C VAL A 229 2.99 17.05 16.07
N PHE A 230 3.36 18.33 15.93
CA PHE A 230 4.34 18.97 16.79
C PHE A 230 3.71 19.90 17.84
N ASP A 231 2.54 20.43 17.59
CA ASP A 231 1.83 21.33 18.50
C ASP A 231 0.50 20.70 18.97
N HIS A 232 0.51 20.16 20.18
CA HIS A 232 -0.66 19.50 20.81
C HIS A 232 -1.78 20.50 21.19
N GLY A 233 -1.55 21.79 21.10
CA GLY A 233 -2.55 22.85 21.28
C GLY A 233 -3.23 23.29 20.00
N TYR A 234 -2.80 22.76 18.86
CA TYR A 234 -3.37 23.08 17.56
C TYR A 234 -4.75 22.45 17.39
N ASP A 235 -5.73 23.25 16.95
CA ASP A 235 -7.11 22.75 16.76
C ASP A 235 -7.13 21.66 15.68
N GLU A 236 -7.40 20.40 16.08
CA GLU A 236 -7.51 19.27 15.17
C GLU A 236 -8.56 19.48 14.09
N ALA A 237 -9.65 20.22 14.38
CA ALA A 237 -10.69 20.52 13.40
C ALA A 237 -10.19 21.41 12.24
N ALA A 238 -9.21 22.27 12.48
CA ALA A 238 -8.60 23.11 11.46
C ALA A 238 -7.64 22.33 10.53
N ALA A 239 -7.15 21.19 10.97
CA ALA A 239 -6.21 20.36 10.20
C ALA A 239 -6.89 19.54 9.09
N TRP A 240 -8.22 19.40 9.14
CA TRP A 240 -9.00 18.57 8.22
C TRP A 240 -9.89 19.38 7.26
N GLN A 241 -9.85 20.70 7.35
CA GLN A 241 -10.49 21.63 6.41
C GLN A 241 -9.50 22.12 5.35
#